data_bf81a8da82aa92f2d0338fe72fe3a28c
#
_entry.id   bf81a8da82aa92f2d0338fe72fe3a28c
#
_cell.length_a   1.000
_cell.length_b   1.000
_cell.length_c   1.000
_cell.angle_alpha   90.00
_cell.angle_beta   90.00
_cell.angle_gamma   90.00
#
_symmetry.space_group_name_H-M   'P 1'
#
loop_
_entity.id
_entity.type
_entity.pdbx_description
1 polymer ?
#
loop_
_entity_poly.entity_id
_entity_poly.type
_entity_poly.pdbx_seq_one_letter_code
_entity_poly.pdbx_strand_id
1 'polypeptide(L)'
;MAPLSPTVARWELMLRIKRRRTEFDVSASVIAKELGFTLSYWSKVEKERVLAEDKLRKLMSLLEFDQDERAEMLRLRDIAKRRGWWSEYAELLSDEVIRLYGLEHGAQSIRTYESVLIPGLLQTREYAQALFTNDLARVRRVEIDRWVEVRMRRQERLAGPDPLRFLAVIGEAALTHRTGGGDVLRGQLRHLASLIERYPESVDIRVIPFDAPGGVLLGGATFHVIGFENPLLPDVAWSETLVQLGLIEETEPVRHLNTMFDSALAEHAMSRTDSLRLIEAKADDL
;
A
#
# COMPACT_ATOMS: atom_id res chain seq x y z
N MET A 1 0.70 -4.67 -16.61
CA MET A 1 1.00 -5.66 -15.52
C MET A 1 1.82 -4.96 -14.44
N ALA A 2 1.37 -4.98 -13.18
CA ALA A 2 2.07 -4.33 -12.08
C ALA A 2 3.55 -4.78 -11.99
N PRO A 3 4.48 -3.94 -11.48
CA PRO A 3 5.88 -4.30 -11.35
C PRO A 3 6.07 -5.52 -10.46
N LEU A 4 7.10 -6.30 -10.75
CA LEU A 4 7.44 -7.48 -9.95
C LEU A 4 7.97 -7.05 -8.58
N SER A 5 7.17 -7.26 -7.54
CA SER A 5 7.55 -6.99 -6.16
C SER A 5 8.06 -8.25 -5.47
N PRO A 6 9.25 -8.25 -4.88
CA PRO A 6 9.75 -9.36 -4.05
C PRO A 6 8.81 -9.70 -2.89
N THR A 7 8.19 -8.69 -2.28
CA THR A 7 7.22 -8.86 -1.19
C THR A 7 5.97 -9.59 -1.66
N VAL A 8 5.40 -9.16 -2.78
CA VAL A 8 4.20 -9.77 -3.36
C VAL A 8 4.50 -11.19 -3.84
N ALA A 9 5.63 -11.41 -4.53
CA ALA A 9 6.03 -12.73 -4.99
C ALA A 9 6.22 -13.74 -3.82
N ARG A 10 6.84 -13.30 -2.71
CA ARG A 10 6.96 -14.12 -1.50
C ARG A 10 5.60 -14.45 -0.90
N TRP A 11 4.72 -13.47 -0.82
CA TRP A 11 3.38 -13.66 -0.28
C TRP A 11 2.56 -14.63 -1.16
N GLU A 12 2.55 -14.45 -2.48
CA GLU A 12 1.89 -15.36 -3.40
C GLU A 12 2.43 -16.78 -3.29
N LEU A 13 3.76 -16.95 -3.23
CA LEU A 13 4.39 -18.24 -3.05
C LEU A 13 3.85 -18.96 -1.81
N MET A 14 3.75 -18.24 -0.68
CA MET A 14 3.24 -18.80 0.57
C MET A 14 1.74 -19.06 0.56
N LEU A 15 0.95 -18.24 -0.13
CA LEU A 15 -0.49 -18.49 -0.30
C LEU A 15 -0.74 -19.76 -1.11
N ARG A 16 -0.02 -19.97 -2.21
CA ARG A 16 -0.11 -21.19 -3.01
C ARG A 16 0.23 -22.43 -2.19
N ILE A 17 1.30 -22.36 -1.39
CA ILE A 17 1.69 -23.45 -0.46
C ILE A 17 0.59 -23.70 0.58
N LYS A 18 0.08 -22.65 1.23
CA LYS A 18 -0.98 -22.78 2.24
C LYS A 18 -2.26 -23.38 1.65
N ARG A 19 -2.68 -22.92 0.47
CA ARG A 19 -3.85 -23.45 -0.22
C ARG A 19 -3.69 -24.93 -0.53
N ARG A 20 -2.58 -25.31 -1.16
CA ARG A 20 -2.32 -26.71 -1.52
C ARG A 20 -2.20 -27.60 -0.28
N ARG A 21 -1.56 -27.10 0.78
CA ARG A 21 -1.50 -27.78 2.08
C ARG A 21 -2.88 -28.11 2.65
N THR A 22 -3.81 -27.14 2.57
CA THR A 22 -5.19 -27.33 3.03
C THR A 22 -5.94 -28.33 2.16
N GLU A 23 -5.80 -28.27 0.84
CA GLU A 23 -6.40 -29.17 -0.11
C GLU A 23 -6.00 -30.65 0.14
N PHE A 24 -4.76 -30.87 0.54
CA PHE A 24 -4.18 -32.21 0.81
C PHE A 24 -4.21 -32.61 2.31
N ASP A 25 -4.79 -31.79 3.17
CA ASP A 25 -4.82 -31.96 4.64
C ASP A 25 -3.44 -32.24 5.25
N VAL A 26 -2.39 -31.57 4.74
CA VAL A 26 -1.02 -31.73 5.22
C VAL A 26 -0.73 -30.73 6.34
N SER A 27 -0.44 -31.24 7.54
CA SER A 27 -0.14 -30.38 8.69
C SER A 27 1.23 -29.68 8.58
N ALA A 28 1.37 -28.54 9.26
CA ALA A 28 2.65 -27.82 9.36
C ALA A 28 3.77 -28.70 9.98
N SER A 29 3.42 -29.62 10.87
CA SER A 29 4.36 -30.55 11.50
C SER A 29 4.92 -31.56 10.51
N VAL A 30 4.09 -32.05 9.59
CA VAL A 30 4.53 -32.96 8.50
C VAL A 30 5.51 -32.24 7.58
N ILE A 31 5.18 -31.00 7.16
CA ILE A 31 6.08 -30.21 6.31
C ILE A 31 7.40 -29.93 7.02
N ALA A 32 7.36 -29.48 8.28
CA ALA A 32 8.56 -29.19 9.03
C ALA A 32 9.46 -30.44 9.15
N LYS A 33 8.89 -31.60 9.51
CA LYS A 33 9.61 -32.87 9.59
C LYS A 33 10.23 -33.26 8.26
N GLU A 34 9.46 -33.18 7.18
CA GLU A 34 9.90 -33.58 5.85
C GLU A 34 11.03 -32.68 5.33
N LEU A 35 11.00 -31.37 5.63
CA LEU A 35 12.04 -30.42 5.27
C LEU A 35 13.25 -30.44 6.23
N GLY A 36 13.18 -31.18 7.33
CA GLY A 36 14.21 -31.17 8.37
C GLY A 36 14.24 -29.87 9.19
N PHE A 37 13.09 -29.25 9.39
CA PHE A 37 12.92 -28.02 10.17
C PHE A 37 12.25 -28.29 11.51
N THR A 38 12.44 -27.36 12.46
CA THR A 38 11.56 -27.26 13.62
C THR A 38 10.25 -26.55 13.23
N LEU A 39 9.17 -26.80 13.97
CA LEU A 39 7.91 -26.06 13.77
C LEU A 39 8.10 -24.55 13.89
N SER A 40 8.89 -24.10 14.85
CA SER A 40 9.22 -22.68 15.03
C SER A 40 9.94 -22.09 13.81
N TYR A 41 10.87 -22.83 13.22
CA TYR A 41 11.56 -22.39 12.01
C TYR A 41 10.61 -22.36 10.81
N TRP A 42 9.73 -23.37 10.65
CA TRP A 42 8.72 -23.38 9.60
C TRP A 42 7.76 -22.19 9.73
N SER A 43 7.29 -21.87 10.94
CA SER A 43 6.46 -20.67 11.16
C SER A 43 7.15 -19.37 10.75
N LYS A 44 8.48 -19.26 10.94
CA LYS A 44 9.25 -18.12 10.44
C LYS A 44 9.35 -18.12 8.92
N VAL A 45 9.48 -19.30 8.29
CA VAL A 45 9.47 -19.41 6.82
C VAL A 45 8.13 -18.94 6.28
N GLU A 46 7.02 -19.38 6.86
CA GLU A 46 5.67 -18.96 6.43
C GLU A 46 5.46 -17.44 6.51
N LYS A 47 6.16 -16.73 7.37
CA LYS A 47 6.00 -15.27 7.57
C LYS A 47 7.04 -14.44 6.82
N GLU A 48 8.31 -14.83 6.89
CA GLU A 48 9.41 -13.87 6.62
C GLU A 48 10.49 -14.39 5.67
N ARG A 49 10.58 -15.71 5.42
CA ARG A 49 11.74 -16.28 4.74
C ARG A 49 11.37 -16.90 3.39
N VAL A 50 12.30 -16.81 2.46
CA VAL A 50 12.22 -17.53 1.19
C VAL A 50 12.95 -18.86 1.33
N LEU A 51 12.27 -19.95 0.97
CA LEU A 51 12.87 -21.29 0.99
C LEU A 51 14.08 -21.40 0.05
N ALA A 52 15.07 -22.18 0.47
CA ALA A 52 16.12 -22.68 -0.44
C ALA A 52 15.46 -23.52 -1.53
N GLU A 53 16.07 -23.55 -2.72
CA GLU A 53 15.44 -24.18 -3.88
C GLU A 53 15.22 -25.68 -3.70
N ASP A 54 16.19 -26.38 -3.13
CA ASP A 54 16.09 -27.80 -2.80
C ASP A 54 14.92 -28.10 -1.87
N LYS A 55 14.72 -27.25 -0.85
CA LYS A 55 13.61 -27.36 0.10
C LYS A 55 12.26 -27.06 -0.55
N LEU A 56 12.20 -26.03 -1.42
CA LEU A 56 10.99 -25.75 -2.18
C LEU A 56 10.63 -26.89 -3.14
N ARG A 57 11.60 -27.43 -3.87
CA ARG A 57 11.39 -28.59 -4.76
C ARG A 57 10.85 -29.81 -3.98
N LYS A 58 11.43 -30.10 -2.81
CA LYS A 58 10.96 -31.17 -1.94
C LYS A 58 9.52 -30.93 -1.46
N LEU A 59 9.21 -29.70 -1.06
CA LEU A 59 7.85 -29.31 -0.63
C LEU A 59 6.84 -29.44 -1.78
N MET A 60 7.21 -28.98 -2.99
CA MET A 60 6.34 -29.10 -4.16
C MET A 60 6.06 -30.58 -4.53
N SER A 61 7.02 -31.47 -4.30
CA SER A 61 6.81 -32.91 -4.51
C SER A 61 5.89 -33.50 -3.43
N LEU A 62 6.05 -33.11 -2.18
CA LEU A 62 5.17 -33.52 -1.07
C LEU A 62 3.71 -33.07 -1.27
N LEU A 63 3.52 -31.88 -1.83
CA LEU A 63 2.20 -31.27 -2.06
C LEU A 63 1.67 -31.52 -3.49
N GLU A 64 2.28 -32.41 -4.25
CA GLU A 64 1.87 -32.88 -5.58
C GLU A 64 1.60 -31.75 -6.59
N PHE A 65 2.41 -30.66 -6.55
CA PHE A 65 2.36 -29.64 -7.59
C PHE A 65 2.72 -30.22 -8.95
N ASP A 66 1.97 -29.86 -10.00
CA ASP A 66 2.28 -30.24 -11.36
C ASP A 66 3.50 -29.49 -11.94
N GLN A 67 3.88 -29.81 -13.18
CA GLN A 67 5.09 -29.25 -13.79
C GLN A 67 5.00 -27.73 -14.03
N ASP A 68 3.85 -27.23 -14.45
CA ASP A 68 3.66 -25.82 -14.74
C ASP A 68 3.59 -25.01 -13.45
N GLU A 69 2.89 -25.51 -12.45
CA GLU A 69 2.86 -24.95 -11.11
C GLU A 69 4.26 -24.86 -10.49
N ARG A 70 5.08 -25.92 -10.63
CA ARG A 70 6.47 -25.96 -10.13
C ARG A 70 7.33 -24.90 -10.80
N ALA A 71 7.20 -24.73 -12.12
CA ALA A 71 7.92 -23.70 -12.84
C ALA A 71 7.56 -22.29 -12.33
N GLU A 72 6.27 -22.03 -12.13
CA GLU A 72 5.79 -20.76 -11.58
C GLU A 72 6.26 -20.53 -10.13
N MET A 73 6.21 -21.54 -9.28
CA MET A 73 6.70 -21.47 -7.89
C MET A 73 8.19 -21.13 -7.82
N LEU A 74 9.00 -21.69 -8.73
CA LEU A 74 10.43 -21.36 -8.81
C LEU A 74 10.65 -19.94 -9.32
N ARG A 75 9.87 -19.49 -10.31
CA ARG A 75 9.90 -18.10 -10.78
C ARG A 75 9.56 -17.12 -9.66
N LEU A 76 8.49 -17.36 -8.91
CA LEU A 76 8.09 -16.55 -7.76
C LEU A 76 9.19 -16.51 -6.70
N ARG A 77 9.80 -17.65 -6.40
CA ARG A 77 10.93 -17.74 -5.47
C ARG A 77 12.10 -16.84 -5.89
N ASP A 78 12.45 -16.87 -7.16
CA ASP A 78 13.58 -16.09 -7.67
C ASP A 78 13.31 -14.59 -7.64
N ILE A 79 12.05 -14.17 -7.85
CA ILE A 79 11.62 -12.79 -7.64
C ILE A 79 11.68 -12.45 -6.15
N ALA A 80 11.13 -13.31 -5.29
CA ALA A 80 11.07 -13.11 -3.84
C ALA A 80 12.46 -12.96 -3.18
N LYS A 81 13.52 -13.47 -3.81
CA LYS A 81 14.92 -13.32 -3.37
C LYS A 81 15.55 -11.98 -3.73
N ARG A 82 14.95 -11.24 -4.64
CA ARG A 82 15.45 -9.91 -5.02
C ARG A 82 15.25 -8.92 -3.89
N ARG A 83 15.99 -7.84 -3.92
CA ARG A 83 15.79 -6.71 -3.00
C ARG A 83 14.96 -5.65 -3.71
N GLY A 84 13.87 -5.23 -3.08
CA GLY A 84 13.15 -4.03 -3.48
C GLY A 84 13.90 -2.78 -3.02
N TRP A 85 13.68 -1.64 -3.68
CA TRP A 85 14.34 -0.37 -3.34
C TRP A 85 14.13 0.05 -1.87
N TRP A 86 13.01 -0.30 -1.28
CA TRP A 86 12.69 0.00 0.14
C TRP A 86 13.64 -0.68 1.13
N SER A 87 14.34 -1.74 0.71
CA SER A 87 15.35 -2.42 1.55
C SER A 87 16.57 -1.55 1.87
N GLU A 88 16.83 -0.51 1.06
CA GLU A 88 17.89 0.47 1.29
C GLU A 88 17.61 1.34 2.51
N TYR A 89 16.35 1.39 2.94
CA TYR A 89 15.87 2.21 4.06
C TYR A 89 15.49 1.39 5.30
N ALA A 90 15.96 0.14 5.40
CA ALA A 90 15.61 -0.78 6.50
C ALA A 90 16.02 -0.27 7.89
N GLU A 91 17.03 0.62 7.98
CA GLU A 91 17.42 1.27 9.25
C GLU A 91 16.47 2.41 9.65
N LEU A 92 15.70 2.94 8.69
CA LEU A 92 14.79 4.06 8.87
C LEU A 92 13.35 3.62 9.10
N LEU A 93 12.97 2.49 8.49
CA LEU A 93 11.59 2.03 8.38
C LEU A 93 11.36 0.80 9.27
N SER A 94 10.19 0.70 9.91
CA SER A 94 9.80 -0.54 10.57
C SER A 94 9.53 -1.67 9.55
N ASP A 95 9.55 -2.91 10.01
CA ASP A 95 9.29 -4.08 9.17
C ASP A 95 7.89 -4.02 8.53
N GLU A 96 6.90 -3.48 9.26
CA GLU A 96 5.54 -3.29 8.74
C GLU A 96 5.51 -2.29 7.58
N VAL A 97 6.23 -1.17 7.71
CA VAL A 97 6.32 -0.14 6.66
C VAL A 97 7.09 -0.66 5.45
N ILE A 98 8.18 -1.40 5.66
CA ILE A 98 8.91 -2.10 4.60
C ILE A 98 7.98 -3.05 3.84
N ARG A 99 7.14 -3.79 4.56
CA ARG A 99 6.16 -4.69 3.96
C ARG A 99 5.10 -3.93 3.19
N LEU A 100 4.56 -2.84 3.75
CA LEU A 100 3.61 -1.96 3.07
C LEU A 100 4.17 -1.47 1.72
N TYR A 101 5.40 -0.94 1.71
CA TYR A 101 5.99 -0.41 0.47
C TYR A 101 6.25 -1.50 -0.57
N GLY A 102 6.56 -2.71 -0.12
CA GLY A 102 6.66 -3.84 -0.99
C GLY A 102 5.32 -4.28 -1.60
N LEU A 103 4.23 -4.22 -0.85
CA LEU A 103 2.88 -4.48 -1.34
C LEU A 103 2.42 -3.36 -2.28
N GLU A 104 2.59 -2.09 -1.90
CA GLU A 104 2.28 -0.92 -2.72
C GLU A 104 3.01 -0.97 -4.07
N HIS A 105 4.30 -1.33 -4.08
CA HIS A 105 5.07 -1.44 -5.31
C HIS A 105 4.49 -2.46 -6.29
N GLY A 106 4.02 -3.60 -5.81
CA GLY A 106 3.41 -4.64 -6.64
C GLY A 106 1.89 -4.54 -6.79
N ALA A 107 1.28 -3.50 -6.25
CA ALA A 107 -0.17 -3.28 -6.35
C ALA A 107 -0.60 -2.87 -7.75
N GLN A 108 -1.81 -3.27 -8.14
CA GLN A 108 -2.49 -2.76 -9.32
C GLN A 108 -3.30 -1.50 -8.99
N SER A 109 -3.90 -1.46 -7.80
CA SER A 109 -4.72 -0.34 -7.36
C SER A 109 -4.55 -0.05 -5.89
N ILE A 110 -4.71 1.22 -5.53
CA ILE A 110 -4.84 1.67 -4.15
C ILE A 110 -6.02 2.62 -4.06
N ARG A 111 -6.87 2.37 -3.07
CA ARG A 111 -7.98 3.23 -2.66
C ARG A 111 -7.63 3.80 -1.29
N THR A 112 -7.60 5.10 -1.15
CA THR A 112 -7.18 5.74 0.11
C THR A 112 -8.21 6.75 0.59
N TYR A 113 -8.43 6.77 1.90
CA TYR A 113 -9.17 7.81 2.58
C TYR A 113 -8.25 8.58 3.54
N GLU A 114 -8.29 9.91 3.42
CA GLU A 114 -7.56 10.85 4.27
C GLU A 114 -8.46 12.00 4.68
N SER A 115 -8.61 12.23 5.98
CA SER A 115 -9.52 13.28 6.47
C SER A 115 -8.86 14.66 6.57
N VAL A 116 -7.57 14.73 6.91
CA VAL A 116 -6.89 15.98 7.32
C VAL A 116 -5.61 16.25 6.52
N LEU A 117 -4.97 15.23 6.00
CA LEU A 117 -3.70 15.35 5.27
C LEU A 117 -3.89 14.99 3.80
N ILE A 118 -2.97 15.44 2.95
CA ILE A 118 -2.87 14.94 1.59
C ILE A 118 -2.23 13.55 1.62
N PRO A 119 -2.78 12.56 0.89
CA PRO A 119 -2.21 11.21 0.80
C PRO A 119 -0.72 11.24 0.39
N GLY A 120 0.09 10.39 1.01
CA GLY A 120 1.53 10.40 0.82
C GLY A 120 1.98 10.25 -0.64
N LEU A 121 1.25 9.49 -1.47
CA LEU A 121 1.54 9.34 -2.89
C LEU A 121 1.25 10.60 -3.74
N LEU A 122 0.55 11.58 -3.18
CA LEU A 122 0.17 12.82 -3.86
C LEU A 122 0.91 14.06 -3.32
N GLN A 123 1.83 13.91 -2.38
CA GLN A 123 2.52 15.04 -1.73
C GLN A 123 3.64 15.59 -2.60
N THR A 124 3.80 16.93 -2.59
CA THR A 124 5.04 17.55 -3.09
C THR A 124 6.18 17.32 -2.09
N ARG A 125 7.42 17.53 -2.53
CA ARG A 125 8.60 17.45 -1.66
C ARG A 125 8.51 18.42 -0.49
N GLU A 126 8.10 19.66 -0.75
CA GLU A 126 7.99 20.73 0.24
C GLU A 126 6.92 20.42 1.28
N TYR A 127 5.76 19.89 0.86
CA TYR A 127 4.70 19.47 1.77
C TYR A 127 5.15 18.29 2.64
N ALA A 128 5.78 17.27 2.06
CA ALA A 128 6.32 16.12 2.78
C ALA A 128 7.39 16.56 3.79
N GLN A 129 8.30 17.47 3.41
CA GLN A 129 9.32 18.00 4.27
C GLN A 129 8.72 18.78 5.46
N ALA A 130 7.68 19.58 5.21
CA ALA A 130 6.98 20.30 6.27
C ALA A 130 6.30 19.34 7.26
N LEU A 131 5.68 18.27 6.77
CA LEU A 131 5.09 17.24 7.63
C LEU A 131 6.13 16.59 8.52
N PHE A 132 7.23 16.09 7.95
CA PHE A 132 8.28 15.40 8.71
C PHE A 132 9.04 16.34 9.67
N THR A 133 9.16 17.62 9.32
CA THR A 133 9.76 18.64 10.22
C THR A 133 8.92 18.85 11.47
N ASN A 134 7.59 18.70 11.36
CA ASN A 134 6.67 18.88 12.48
C ASN A 134 6.41 17.59 13.27
N ASP A 135 6.75 16.41 12.73
CA ASP A 135 6.58 15.11 13.39
C ASP A 135 7.81 14.70 14.21
N LEU A 136 8.23 15.57 15.13
CA LEU A 136 9.41 15.34 15.97
C LEU A 136 9.25 14.16 16.94
N ALA A 137 8.07 13.63 17.11
CA ALA A 137 7.83 12.43 17.93
C ALA A 137 8.29 11.14 17.23
N ARG A 138 8.26 11.12 15.88
CA ARG A 138 8.58 9.92 15.09
C ARG A 138 9.81 10.07 14.21
N VAL A 139 10.16 11.32 13.81
CA VAL A 139 11.21 11.59 12.84
C VAL A 139 12.32 12.43 13.47
N ARG A 140 13.54 11.89 13.47
CA ARG A 140 14.71 12.66 13.89
C ARG A 140 15.08 13.68 12.81
N ARG A 141 15.48 14.89 13.22
CA ARG A 141 15.82 15.98 12.28
C ARG A 141 16.85 15.58 11.21
N VAL A 142 17.81 14.77 11.57
CA VAL A 142 18.88 14.29 10.66
C VAL A 142 18.38 13.27 9.63
N GLU A 143 17.17 12.77 9.78
CA GLU A 143 16.56 11.76 8.91
C GLU A 143 15.51 12.35 7.96
N ILE A 144 15.12 13.62 8.14
CA ILE A 144 14.03 14.24 7.38
C ILE A 144 14.25 14.10 5.88
N ASP A 145 15.43 14.40 5.37
CA ASP A 145 15.72 14.32 3.93
C ASP A 145 15.57 12.88 3.39
N ARG A 146 15.97 11.86 4.18
CA ARG A 146 15.80 10.46 3.81
C ARG A 146 14.31 10.05 3.79
N TRP A 147 13.51 10.54 4.75
CA TRP A 147 12.06 10.31 4.75
C TRP A 147 11.39 10.96 3.54
N VAL A 148 11.79 12.18 3.19
CA VAL A 148 11.31 12.87 1.99
C VAL A 148 11.70 12.09 0.73
N GLU A 149 12.93 11.60 0.64
CA GLU A 149 13.40 10.79 -0.48
C GLU A 149 12.55 9.52 -0.65
N VAL A 150 12.32 8.77 0.43
CA VAL A 150 11.43 7.60 0.44
C VAL A 150 10.04 7.98 -0.06
N ARG A 151 9.49 9.11 0.39
CA ARG A 151 8.18 9.62 -0.02
C ARG A 151 8.13 9.87 -1.53
N MET A 152 9.14 10.54 -2.09
CA MET A 152 9.20 10.81 -3.52
C MET A 152 9.37 9.53 -4.35
N ARG A 153 10.21 8.60 -3.89
CA ARG A 153 10.45 7.34 -4.59
C ARG A 153 9.19 6.46 -4.69
N ARG A 154 8.32 6.48 -3.67
CA ARG A 154 7.02 5.78 -3.73
C ARG A 154 6.14 6.30 -4.88
N GLN A 155 6.17 7.60 -5.14
CA GLN A 155 5.34 8.25 -6.15
C GLN A 155 5.69 7.86 -7.58
N GLU A 156 6.89 7.30 -7.83
CA GLU A 156 7.27 6.76 -9.14
C GLU A 156 6.27 5.72 -9.67
N ARG A 157 5.50 5.10 -8.76
CA ARG A 157 4.42 4.16 -9.11
C ARG A 157 3.21 4.79 -9.78
N LEU A 158 3.01 6.10 -9.67
CA LEU A 158 1.94 6.81 -10.36
C LEU A 158 2.24 7.06 -11.85
N ALA A 159 3.49 6.83 -12.27
CA ALA A 159 3.95 7.04 -13.63
C ALA A 159 4.49 5.74 -14.25
N GLY A 160 4.81 5.77 -15.54
CA GLY A 160 5.39 4.63 -16.26
C GLY A 160 4.38 3.89 -17.12
N PRO A 161 4.79 2.77 -17.72
CA PRO A 161 3.95 2.01 -18.67
C PRO A 161 2.77 1.31 -18.03
N ASP A 162 2.89 0.94 -16.75
CA ASP A 162 1.85 0.27 -15.96
C ASP A 162 1.62 1.04 -14.65
N PRO A 163 1.01 2.24 -14.71
CA PRO A 163 0.86 3.09 -13.54
C PRO A 163 -0.09 2.46 -12.52
N LEU A 164 0.17 2.76 -11.26
CA LEU A 164 -0.74 2.42 -10.16
C LEU A 164 -2.08 3.14 -10.36
N ARG A 165 -3.19 2.43 -10.34
CA ARG A 165 -4.52 3.04 -10.26
C ARG A 165 -4.76 3.54 -8.85
N PHE A 166 -4.79 4.84 -8.68
CA PHE A 166 -4.87 5.48 -7.38
C PHE A 166 -6.15 6.32 -7.26
N LEU A 167 -7.03 5.89 -6.37
CA LEU A 167 -8.27 6.62 -6.04
C LEU A 167 -8.18 7.14 -4.62
N ALA A 168 -8.16 8.47 -4.48
CA ALA A 168 -8.13 9.15 -3.20
C ALA A 168 -9.48 9.82 -2.91
N VAL A 169 -10.07 9.53 -1.76
CA VAL A 169 -11.14 10.31 -1.16
C VAL A 169 -10.53 11.11 -0.01
N ILE A 170 -10.57 12.43 -0.10
CA ILE A 170 -9.96 13.33 0.88
C ILE A 170 -11.00 14.28 1.46
N GLY A 171 -10.91 14.54 2.76
CA GLY A 171 -11.72 15.58 3.39
C GLY A 171 -11.28 16.99 2.97
N GLU A 172 -12.21 17.94 2.83
CA GLU A 172 -11.89 19.34 2.52
C GLU A 172 -10.90 19.97 3.52
N ALA A 173 -10.82 19.46 4.74
CA ALA A 173 -9.84 19.91 5.73
C ALA A 173 -8.39 19.74 5.22
N ALA A 174 -8.10 18.69 4.47
CA ALA A 174 -6.77 18.46 3.88
C ALA A 174 -6.36 19.57 2.90
N LEU A 175 -7.34 20.26 2.28
CA LEU A 175 -7.11 21.38 1.35
C LEU A 175 -6.96 22.72 2.06
N THR A 176 -7.22 22.80 3.37
CA THR A 176 -7.25 24.06 4.14
C THR A 176 -6.15 24.14 5.19
N HIS A 177 -5.65 23.01 5.67
CA HIS A 177 -4.54 22.99 6.63
C HIS A 177 -3.23 23.48 6.00
N ARG A 178 -2.75 24.64 6.48
CA ARG A 178 -1.54 25.31 5.96
C ARG A 178 -0.26 24.61 6.41
N THR A 179 -0.14 23.33 6.11
CA THR A 179 1.09 22.55 6.34
C THR A 179 2.26 23.19 5.60
N GLY A 180 3.28 23.62 6.32
CA GLY A 180 4.42 24.35 5.75
C GLY A 180 4.17 25.80 5.37
N GLY A 181 2.96 26.35 5.65
CA GLY A 181 2.56 27.69 5.28
C GLY A 181 1.72 27.77 4.00
N GLY A 182 1.20 28.97 3.69
CA GLY A 182 0.29 29.17 2.55
C GLY A 182 0.94 28.82 1.20
N ASP A 183 2.19 29.21 0.97
CA ASP A 183 2.86 28.95 -0.30
C ASP A 183 3.11 27.46 -0.55
N VAL A 184 3.46 26.70 0.50
CA VAL A 184 3.63 25.24 0.40
C VAL A 184 2.29 24.59 0.10
N LEU A 185 1.22 24.97 0.78
CA LEU A 185 -0.12 24.46 0.51
C LEU A 185 -0.57 24.81 -0.91
N ARG A 186 -0.40 26.05 -1.36
CA ARG A 186 -0.73 26.48 -2.72
C ARG A 186 -0.01 25.61 -3.76
N GLY A 187 1.30 25.38 -3.59
CA GLY A 187 2.09 24.49 -4.44
C GLY A 187 1.56 23.07 -4.47
N GLN A 188 1.20 22.55 -3.30
CA GLN A 188 0.60 21.23 -3.14
C GLN A 188 -0.76 21.10 -3.84
N LEU A 189 -1.65 22.08 -3.72
CA LEU A 189 -2.96 22.04 -4.37
C LEU A 189 -2.84 22.14 -5.91
N ARG A 190 -1.97 23.01 -6.42
CA ARG A 190 -1.66 23.04 -7.87
C ARG A 190 -1.08 21.71 -8.37
N HIS A 191 -0.28 21.06 -7.55
CA HIS A 191 0.23 19.72 -7.87
C HIS A 191 -0.90 18.69 -7.96
N LEU A 192 -1.89 18.70 -7.03
CA LEU A 192 -3.06 17.80 -7.11
C LEU A 192 -3.85 18.02 -8.40
N ALA A 193 -4.13 19.28 -8.78
CA ALA A 193 -4.80 19.60 -10.02
C ALA A 193 -4.02 19.04 -11.22
N SER A 194 -2.71 19.28 -11.27
CA SER A 194 -1.84 18.77 -12.33
C SER A 194 -1.83 17.23 -12.42
N LEU A 195 -1.89 16.51 -11.30
CA LEU A 195 -1.96 15.05 -11.30
C LEU A 195 -3.29 14.53 -11.88
N ILE A 196 -4.41 15.17 -11.55
CA ILE A 196 -5.72 14.83 -12.11
C ILE A 196 -5.73 15.01 -13.63
N GLU A 197 -5.14 16.07 -14.14
CA GLU A 197 -5.08 16.36 -15.57
C GLU A 197 -4.08 15.45 -16.32
N ARG A 198 -2.91 15.25 -15.73
CA ARG A 198 -1.81 14.50 -16.35
C ARG A 198 -2.04 13.00 -16.41
N TYR A 199 -2.73 12.45 -15.42
CA TYR A 199 -2.96 11.01 -15.27
C TYR A 199 -4.45 10.66 -15.17
N PRO A 200 -5.29 11.03 -16.19
CA PRO A 200 -6.74 10.91 -16.11
C PRO A 200 -7.24 9.48 -15.94
N GLU A 201 -6.47 8.48 -16.40
CA GLU A 201 -6.84 7.07 -16.36
C GLU A 201 -6.37 6.35 -15.08
N SER A 202 -5.39 6.91 -14.38
CA SER A 202 -4.77 6.22 -13.25
C SER A 202 -4.85 6.97 -11.93
N VAL A 203 -5.10 8.28 -11.93
CA VAL A 203 -5.26 9.08 -10.70
C VAL A 203 -6.65 9.69 -10.67
N ASP A 204 -7.41 9.38 -9.63
CA ASP A 204 -8.70 10.01 -9.33
C ASP A 204 -8.68 10.56 -7.91
N ILE A 205 -8.99 11.84 -7.75
CA ILE A 205 -9.03 12.53 -6.47
C ILE A 205 -10.43 13.10 -6.28
N ARG A 206 -11.07 12.68 -5.20
CA ARG A 206 -12.42 13.10 -4.81
C ARG A 206 -12.39 13.79 -3.46
N VAL A 207 -13.12 14.86 -3.33
CA VAL A 207 -13.20 15.65 -2.09
C VAL A 207 -14.54 15.43 -1.41
N ILE A 208 -14.53 15.19 -0.10
CA ILE A 208 -15.74 15.30 0.74
C ILE A 208 -15.74 16.72 1.31
N PRO A 209 -16.68 17.57 0.88
CA PRO A 209 -16.75 18.96 1.34
C PRO A 209 -17.26 19.04 2.78
N PHE A 210 -17.05 20.19 3.45
CA PHE A 210 -17.48 20.40 4.85
C PHE A 210 -18.99 20.35 5.05
N ASP A 211 -19.76 20.66 4.03
CA ASP A 211 -21.21 20.62 4.04
C ASP A 211 -21.82 19.28 3.58
N ALA A 212 -20.98 18.28 3.30
CA ALA A 212 -21.47 16.95 3.00
C ALA A 212 -22.30 16.40 4.17
N PRO A 213 -23.46 15.77 3.92
CA PRO A 213 -24.20 15.11 4.98
C PRO A 213 -23.28 14.06 5.63
N GLY A 214 -23.24 14.03 6.97
CA GLY A 214 -22.32 13.19 7.72
C GLY A 214 -22.30 11.75 7.24
N GLY A 215 -21.12 11.25 6.92
CA GLY A 215 -20.89 9.88 6.44
C GLY A 215 -20.01 9.08 7.39
N VAL A 216 -19.99 7.78 7.22
CA VAL A 216 -19.26 6.82 8.07
C VAL A 216 -17.77 7.14 8.15
N LEU A 217 -17.18 7.70 7.08
CA LEU A 217 -15.75 8.03 7.02
C LEU A 217 -15.39 9.39 7.65
N LEU A 218 -16.36 10.28 7.91
CA LEU A 218 -16.09 11.66 8.38
C LEU A 218 -15.44 11.74 9.76
N GLY A 219 -15.37 10.68 10.52
CA GLY A 219 -14.65 10.60 11.80
C GLY A 219 -13.62 9.47 11.81
N GLY A 220 -13.39 8.82 10.68
CA GLY A 220 -12.56 7.64 10.58
C GLY A 220 -11.06 7.93 10.53
N ALA A 221 -10.28 6.95 10.91
CA ALA A 221 -8.83 6.95 10.73
C ALA A 221 -8.46 6.80 9.25
N THR A 222 -7.33 7.33 8.88
CA THR A 222 -6.69 7.10 7.58
C THR A 222 -6.55 5.60 7.27
N PHE A 223 -6.94 5.21 6.09
CA PHE A 223 -6.69 3.84 5.61
C PHE A 223 -6.45 3.78 4.11
N HIS A 224 -5.77 2.72 3.69
CA HIS A 224 -5.54 2.38 2.29
C HIS A 224 -6.00 0.94 2.05
N VAL A 225 -6.72 0.69 0.96
CA VAL A 225 -7.00 -0.66 0.47
C VAL A 225 -6.15 -0.89 -0.77
N ILE A 226 -5.37 -1.95 -0.74
CA ILE A 226 -4.37 -2.30 -1.75
C ILE A 226 -4.87 -3.52 -2.50
N GLY A 227 -5.10 -3.37 -3.81
CA GLY A 227 -5.60 -4.42 -4.68
C GLY A 227 -4.55 -4.90 -5.67
N PHE A 228 -4.63 -6.18 -6.04
CA PHE A 228 -3.67 -6.86 -6.90
C PHE A 228 -4.34 -7.38 -8.18
N GLU A 229 -3.55 -7.49 -9.26
CA GLU A 229 -4.01 -8.01 -10.54
C GLU A 229 -4.28 -9.53 -10.47
N ASN A 230 -3.48 -10.25 -9.70
CA ASN A 230 -3.60 -11.69 -9.54
C ASN A 230 -4.79 -12.03 -8.62
N PRO A 231 -5.84 -12.73 -9.11
CA PRO A 231 -7.03 -13.05 -8.32
C PRO A 231 -6.77 -14.03 -7.16
N LEU A 232 -5.58 -14.64 -7.10
CA LEU A 232 -5.16 -15.46 -5.96
C LEU A 232 -4.77 -14.61 -4.74
N LEU A 233 -4.44 -13.34 -4.97
CA LEU A 233 -4.05 -12.40 -3.92
C LEU A 233 -5.29 -11.64 -3.45
N PRO A 234 -5.73 -11.79 -2.20
CA PRO A 234 -6.79 -10.97 -1.66
C PRO A 234 -6.34 -9.52 -1.52
N ASP A 235 -7.28 -8.59 -1.56
CA ASP A 235 -7.02 -7.23 -1.14
C ASP A 235 -6.53 -7.23 0.31
N VAL A 236 -5.66 -6.27 0.63
CA VAL A 236 -5.22 -6.00 2.00
C VAL A 236 -5.45 -4.53 2.31
N ALA A 237 -5.56 -4.20 3.59
CA ALA A 237 -5.68 -2.81 3.99
C ALA A 237 -4.52 -2.41 4.92
N TRP A 238 -4.21 -1.12 4.90
CA TRP A 238 -3.32 -0.47 5.83
C TRP A 238 -4.11 0.58 6.60
N SER A 239 -3.97 0.58 7.91
CA SER A 239 -4.57 1.61 8.77
C SER A 239 -3.48 2.26 9.60
N GLU A 240 -3.57 3.56 9.74
CA GLU A 240 -2.64 4.38 10.49
C GLU A 240 -3.37 5.22 11.54
N THR A 241 -2.91 5.12 12.78
CA THR A 241 -3.30 5.98 13.87
C THR A 241 -2.07 6.65 14.48
N LEU A 242 -2.26 7.54 15.44
CA LEU A 242 -1.13 8.22 16.12
C LEU A 242 -0.17 7.25 16.81
N VAL A 243 -0.65 6.10 17.24
CA VAL A 243 0.14 5.15 18.07
C VAL A 243 0.24 3.75 17.48
N GLN A 244 -0.51 3.45 16.43
CA GLN A 244 -0.54 2.13 15.83
C GLN A 244 -0.56 2.23 14.30
N LEU A 245 0.35 1.49 13.69
CA LEU A 245 0.39 1.24 12.26
C LEU A 245 0.12 -0.25 12.06
N GLY A 246 -0.64 -0.63 11.04
CA GLY A 246 -0.88 -2.05 10.82
C GLY A 246 -1.42 -2.40 9.45
N LEU A 247 -0.96 -3.55 8.98
CA LEU A 247 -1.50 -4.24 7.83
C LEU A 247 -2.67 -5.12 8.28
N ILE A 248 -3.79 -5.01 7.59
CA ILE A 248 -5.01 -5.80 7.81
C ILE A 248 -5.11 -6.78 6.64
N GLU A 249 -5.03 -8.07 6.94
CA GLU A 249 -5.06 -9.15 5.93
C GLU A 249 -6.33 -10.01 6.05
N GLU A 250 -7.12 -9.82 7.10
CA GLU A 250 -8.37 -10.52 7.32
C GLU A 250 -9.44 -10.03 6.32
N THR A 251 -10.09 -10.98 5.66
CA THR A 251 -11.04 -10.69 4.58
C THR A 251 -12.22 -9.83 5.02
N GLU A 252 -12.79 -10.09 6.19
CA GLU A 252 -13.98 -9.34 6.67
C GLU A 252 -13.69 -7.88 6.99
N PRO A 253 -12.63 -7.51 7.75
CA PRO A 253 -12.26 -6.13 7.94
C PRO A 253 -11.94 -5.38 6.63
N VAL A 254 -11.20 -6.01 5.71
CA VAL A 254 -10.88 -5.42 4.40
C VAL A 254 -12.14 -5.18 3.58
N ARG A 255 -13.07 -6.15 3.55
CA ARG A 255 -14.37 -6.01 2.87
C ARG A 255 -15.19 -4.85 3.48
N HIS A 256 -15.18 -4.72 4.82
CA HIS A 256 -15.87 -3.64 5.50
C HIS A 256 -15.30 -2.27 5.10
N LEU A 257 -13.97 -2.11 5.08
CA LEU A 257 -13.31 -0.88 4.64
C LEU A 257 -13.65 -0.55 3.17
N ASN A 258 -13.68 -1.54 2.28
CA ASN A 258 -14.11 -1.35 0.90
C ASN A 258 -15.56 -0.84 0.82
N THR A 259 -16.49 -1.45 1.58
CA THR A 259 -17.90 -1.03 1.61
C THR A 259 -18.04 0.40 2.12
N MET A 260 -17.33 0.75 3.20
CA MET A 260 -17.34 2.12 3.73
C MET A 260 -16.78 3.13 2.73
N PHE A 261 -15.71 2.78 2.04
CA PHE A 261 -15.12 3.63 1.00
C PHE A 261 -16.07 3.85 -0.17
N ASP A 262 -16.74 2.79 -0.64
CA ASP A 262 -17.72 2.86 -1.74
C ASP A 262 -18.91 3.74 -1.38
N SER A 263 -19.44 3.61 -0.16
CA SER A 263 -20.53 4.48 0.33
C SER A 263 -20.09 5.94 0.39
N ALA A 264 -18.90 6.23 0.95
CA ALA A 264 -18.40 7.59 1.02
C ALA A 264 -18.16 8.20 -0.37
N LEU A 265 -17.65 7.43 -1.30
CA LEU A 265 -17.42 7.84 -2.69
C LEU A 265 -18.74 8.16 -3.41
N ALA A 266 -19.75 7.30 -3.22
CA ALA A 266 -21.04 7.43 -3.92
C ALA A 266 -21.95 8.51 -3.33
N GLU A 267 -21.95 8.68 -2.00
CA GLU A 267 -22.96 9.46 -1.28
C GLU A 267 -22.45 10.82 -0.81
N HIS A 268 -21.13 10.96 -0.58
CA HIS A 268 -20.57 12.13 0.10
C HIS A 268 -19.48 12.85 -0.69
N ALA A 269 -18.74 12.14 -1.55
CA ALA A 269 -17.67 12.75 -2.31
C ALA A 269 -18.20 13.48 -3.56
N MET A 270 -17.62 14.64 -3.82
CA MET A 270 -17.87 15.40 -5.04
C MET A 270 -17.46 14.63 -6.29
N SER A 271 -18.02 14.99 -7.44
CA SER A 271 -17.51 14.47 -8.72
C SER A 271 -16.04 14.82 -8.92
N ARG A 272 -15.34 14.08 -9.80
CA ARG A 272 -13.95 14.40 -10.15
C ARG A 272 -13.78 15.86 -10.61
N THR A 273 -14.68 16.31 -11.47
CA THR A 273 -14.67 17.68 -12.03
C THR A 273 -14.88 18.72 -10.95
N ASP A 274 -15.84 18.52 -10.06
CA ASP A 274 -16.12 19.47 -8.98
C ASP A 274 -15.03 19.46 -7.92
N SER A 275 -14.42 18.29 -7.65
CA SER A 275 -13.24 18.19 -6.78
C SER A 275 -12.06 18.96 -7.34
N LEU A 276 -11.80 18.86 -8.65
CA LEU A 276 -10.75 19.63 -9.32
C LEU A 276 -11.01 21.15 -9.18
N ARG A 277 -12.22 21.61 -9.47
CA ARG A 277 -12.59 23.03 -9.33
C ARG A 277 -12.40 23.53 -7.90
N LEU A 278 -12.78 22.75 -6.90
CA LEU A 278 -12.59 23.10 -5.49
C LEU A 278 -11.09 23.19 -5.14
N ILE A 279 -10.28 22.25 -5.60
CA ILE A 279 -8.82 22.25 -5.37
C ILE A 279 -8.19 23.51 -5.99
N GLU A 280 -8.55 23.86 -7.23
CA GLU A 280 -8.06 25.07 -7.91
C GLU A 280 -8.49 26.35 -7.18
N ALA A 281 -9.78 26.48 -6.82
CA ALA A 281 -10.29 27.63 -6.08
C ALA A 281 -9.55 27.80 -4.74
N LYS A 282 -9.33 26.71 -3.98
CA LYS A 282 -8.55 26.76 -2.73
C LYS A 282 -7.09 27.16 -2.96
N ALA A 283 -6.48 26.80 -4.09
CA ALA A 283 -5.12 27.21 -4.43
C ALA A 283 -5.03 28.69 -4.76
N ASP A 284 -6.07 29.25 -5.39
CA ASP A 284 -6.12 30.67 -5.77
C ASP A 284 -6.43 31.60 -4.57
N ASP A 285 -7.09 31.06 -3.55
CA ASP A 285 -7.44 31.78 -2.30
C ASP A 285 -6.24 31.89 -1.32
N LEU A 286 -5.11 31.22 -1.57
CA LEU A 286 -3.92 31.21 -0.73
C LEU A 286 -2.88 32.24 -1.18
#